data_71f38555482c75238b3dab110c56b701
#
_entry.id   71f38555482c75238b3dab110c56b701
#
_cell.length_a   1.000
_cell.length_b   1.000
_cell.length_c   1.000
_cell.angle_alpha   90.00
_cell.angle_beta   90.00
_cell.angle_gamma   90.00
#
_symmetry.space_group_name_H-M   'P 1'
#
loop_
_entity.id
_entity.type
_entity.pdbx_description
1 polymer ?
#
loop_
_entity_poly.entity_id
_entity_poly.type
_entity_poly.pdbx_seq_one_letter_code
_entity_poly.pdbx_strand_id
1 'polypeptide(L)' 'MSEPVFKIPQKRYGGESTVVSMRISRELLKDIDKVADLSGRNRNEILTMSLEFALKHLEIVMHDLEED' A
#
# COMPACT_ATOMS: atom_id res chain seq x y z
N MET A 1 12.57 17.23 8.41
CA MET A 1 12.27 17.04 7.99
C MET A 1 11.67 16.42 7.53
N SER A 2 11.48 16.13 7.29
CA SER A 2 10.91 15.71 6.89
C SER A 2 10.49 14.89 6.53
N GLU A 3 10.12 14.29 6.41
CA GLU A 3 9.71 13.59 6.12
C GLU A 3 9.17 12.72 5.74
N PRO A 4 9.09 12.18 6.02
CA PRO A 4 8.88 11.20 5.43
C PRO A 4 7.70 10.93 5.06
N VAL A 5 7.68 10.69 4.41
CA VAL A 5 6.76 10.56 3.69
C VAL A 5 5.88 9.46 3.94
N PHE A 6 6.27 8.28 4.01
CA PHE A 6 5.44 7.17 4.18
C PHE A 6 5.44 6.80 5.62
N LYS A 7 4.50 7.26 6.38
CA LYS A 7 4.42 6.89 7.71
C LYS A 7 3.56 5.71 7.79
N ILE A 8 3.76 4.82 8.70
CA ILE A 8 2.95 3.66 8.88
C ILE A 8 1.69 4.09 9.55
N PRO A 9 0.57 3.98 8.92
CA PRO A 9 -0.65 4.47 9.51
C PRO A 9 -1.14 3.51 10.57
N GLN A 10 -2.04 3.97 11.37
CA GLN A 10 -2.63 3.15 12.31
C GLN A 10 -3.42 2.13 11.59
N LYS A 11 -3.64 0.98 12.18
CA LYS A 11 -4.31 -0.04 11.51
C LYS A 11 -5.71 0.33 11.23
N ARG A 12 -6.06 0.54 10.02
CA ARG A 12 -7.39 0.84 9.64
C ARG A 12 -8.14 -0.41 9.38
N TYR A 13 -7.51 -1.39 8.80
CA TYR A 13 -8.13 -2.63 8.44
C TYR A 13 -7.65 -3.69 9.41
N GLY A 14 -8.47 -4.07 10.31
CA GLY A 14 -8.09 -5.10 11.24
C GLY A 14 -8.87 -6.35 10.95
N GLY A 15 -8.84 -7.28 11.83
CA GLY A 15 -9.61 -8.48 11.68
C GLY A 15 -8.84 -9.56 10.96
N GLU A 16 -9.52 -10.49 10.42
CA GLU A 16 -8.90 -11.63 9.80
C GLU A 16 -8.35 -11.31 8.46
N SER A 17 -7.31 -11.98 8.08
CA SER A 17 -6.74 -11.76 6.77
C SER A 17 -7.05 -12.95 5.90
N THR A 18 -6.94 -12.76 4.62
CA THR A 18 -7.19 -13.81 3.67
C THR A 18 -6.15 -13.69 2.57
N VAL A 19 -5.91 -14.78 1.88
CA VAL A 19 -4.90 -14.79 0.84
C VAL A 19 -5.53 -14.44 -0.49
N VAL A 20 -4.89 -13.57 -1.22
CA VAL A 20 -5.34 -13.19 -2.53
C VAL A 20 -4.16 -13.26 -3.43
N SER A 21 -4.34 -13.60 -4.69
CA SER A 21 -3.22 -13.58 -5.60
C SER A 21 -3.49 -12.60 -6.72
N MET A 22 -2.44 -12.07 -7.27
CA MET A 22 -2.57 -11.13 -8.35
C MET A 22 -1.29 -11.14 -9.17
N ARG A 23 -1.39 -10.65 -10.37
CA ARG A 23 -0.23 -10.53 -11.22
C ARG A 23 0.28 -9.13 -11.13
N ILE A 24 1.57 -8.97 -11.07
CA ILE A 24 2.16 -7.64 -11.14
C ILE A 24 3.37 -7.76 -12.04
N SER A 25 3.75 -6.65 -12.63
CA SER A 25 4.89 -6.66 -13.53
C SER A 25 6.17 -6.92 -12.75
N ARG A 26 7.15 -7.45 -13.45
CA ARG A 26 8.43 -7.73 -12.81
C ARG A 26 9.10 -6.45 -12.37
N GLU A 27 8.93 -5.40 -13.12
CA GLU A 27 9.55 -4.15 -12.77
C GLU A 27 8.96 -3.59 -11.50
N LEU A 28 7.65 -3.68 -11.37
CA LEU A 28 7.00 -3.20 -10.17
C LEU A 28 7.43 -4.05 -8.97
N LEU A 29 7.52 -5.35 -9.17
CA LEU A 29 7.94 -6.21 -8.09
C LEU A 29 9.36 -5.89 -7.64
N LYS A 30 10.23 -5.54 -8.59
CA LYS A 30 11.56 -5.17 -8.25
C LYS A 30 11.58 -3.95 -7.38
N ASP A 31 10.77 -2.98 -7.69
CA ASP A 31 10.72 -1.76 -6.90
C ASP A 31 10.16 -2.04 -5.51
N ILE A 32 9.17 -2.90 -5.43
CA ILE A 32 8.60 -3.27 -4.15
C ILE A 32 9.65 -3.96 -3.29
N ASP A 33 10.41 -4.86 -3.88
CA ASP A 33 11.44 -5.56 -3.14
C ASP A 33 12.54 -4.62 -2.69
N LYS A 34 12.83 -3.61 -3.48
CA LYS A 34 13.83 -2.66 -3.12
C LYS A 34 13.38 -1.84 -1.91
N VAL A 35 12.14 -1.44 -1.91
CA VAL A 35 11.60 -0.69 -0.78
C VAL A 35 11.58 -1.57 0.46
N ALA A 36 11.21 -2.82 0.29
CA ALA A 36 11.17 -3.75 1.42
C ALA A 36 12.57 -3.88 2.01
N ASP A 37 13.56 -4.03 1.16
CA ASP A 37 14.92 -4.20 1.62
C ASP A 37 15.40 -2.95 2.34
N LEU A 38 15.14 -1.80 1.79
CA LEU A 38 15.60 -0.56 2.38
C LEU A 38 14.89 -0.24 3.68
N SER A 39 13.66 -0.66 3.83
CA SER A 39 12.91 -0.35 5.02
C SER A 39 12.99 -1.43 6.08
N GLY A 40 13.61 -2.55 5.77
CA GLY A 40 13.68 -3.63 6.73
C GLY A 40 12.39 -4.37 6.89
N ARG A 41 11.49 -4.25 5.90
CA ARG A 41 10.22 -4.94 5.96
C ARG A 41 10.19 -6.00 4.89
N ASN A 42 9.27 -6.90 4.99
CA ASN A 42 9.20 -7.92 3.95
C ASN A 42 8.26 -7.46 2.85
N ARG A 43 8.30 -8.19 1.75
CA ARG A 43 7.51 -7.83 0.58
C ARG A 43 6.04 -7.74 0.91
N ASN A 44 5.55 -8.67 1.66
CA ASN A 44 4.14 -8.71 1.97
C ASN A 44 3.68 -7.48 2.73
N GLU A 45 4.50 -7.02 3.64
CA GLU A 45 4.17 -5.82 4.38
C GLU A 45 4.11 -4.62 3.47
N ILE A 46 5.08 -4.50 2.58
CA ILE A 46 5.11 -3.37 1.67
C ILE A 46 3.90 -3.40 0.76
N LEU A 47 3.52 -4.58 0.28
CA LEU A 47 2.37 -4.70 -0.57
C LEU A 47 1.09 -4.29 0.16
N THR A 48 0.93 -4.76 1.36
CA THR A 48 -0.26 -4.44 2.13
C THR A 48 -0.34 -2.95 2.43
N MET A 49 0.77 -2.37 2.86
CA MET A 49 0.78 -0.96 3.17
C MET A 49 0.52 -0.12 1.93
N SER A 50 1.07 -0.54 0.82
CA SER A 50 0.87 0.20 -0.43
C SER A 50 -0.57 0.13 -0.88
N LEU A 51 -1.20 -1.02 -0.73
CA LEU A 51 -2.59 -1.16 -1.11
C LEU A 51 -3.49 -0.32 -0.21
N GLU A 52 -3.20 -0.28 1.06
CA GLU A 52 -3.99 0.53 1.97
C GLU A 52 -3.86 2.00 1.63
N PHE A 53 -2.64 2.42 1.33
CA PHE A 53 -2.41 3.80 0.98
C PHE A 53 -3.13 4.14 -0.32
N ALA A 54 -3.05 3.26 -1.31
CA ALA A 54 -3.69 3.49 -2.59
C ALA A 54 -5.20 3.56 -2.46
N LEU A 55 -5.76 2.71 -1.65
CA LEU A 55 -7.19 2.71 -1.48
C LEU A 55 -7.69 3.98 -0.82
N LYS A 56 -6.91 4.46 0.13
CA LYS A 56 -7.29 5.68 0.78
C LYS A 56 -7.33 6.81 -0.22
N HIS A 57 -6.35 6.84 -1.10
CA HIS A 57 -6.29 7.86 -2.13
C HIS A 57 -7.43 7.70 -3.12
N LEU A 58 -7.74 6.45 -3.47
CA LEU A 58 -8.81 6.20 -4.40
C LEU A 58 -10.17 6.55 -3.82
N GLU A 59 -10.32 6.38 -2.55
CA GLU A 59 -11.57 6.74 -1.91
C GLU A 59 -11.86 8.21 -2.10
N ILE A 60 -10.85 9.02 -2.01
CA ILE A 60 -11.04 10.44 -2.20
C ILE A 60 -11.50 10.72 -3.62
N VAL A 61 -10.88 10.08 -4.58
CA VAL A 61 -11.23 10.28 -5.97
C VAL A 61 -12.63 9.77 -6.26
N MET A 62 -12.98 8.62 -5.75
CA MET A 62 -14.27 8.06 -5.99
C MET A 62 -15.35 8.90 -5.34
N HIS A 63 -15.05 9.45 -4.21
CA HIS A 63 -16.01 10.29 -3.54
C HIS A 63 -16.30 11.52 -4.40
N ASP A 64 -15.30 12.10 -5.00
CA ASP A 64 -15.49 13.22 -5.88
C ASP A 64 -16.33 12.83 -7.08
N LEU A 65 -16.11 11.66 -7.61
CA LEU A 65 -16.84 11.24 -8.76
C LEU A 65 -18.29 10.98 -8.44
N GLU A 66 -18.54 10.47 -7.28
CA GLU A 66 -19.89 10.21 -6.91
C GLU A 66 -20.66 11.39 -6.55
N GLU A 67 -20.01 12.49 -6.33
CA GLU A 67 -20.59 13.62 -5.89
C GLU A 67 -21.33 14.18 -6.93
N ASP A 68 -21.74 14.22 -7.68
CA ASP A 68 -22.34 14.85 -8.69
C ASP A 68 -23.52 15.43 -8.39
#